data_a8ce7a38cbba7b011b12ad25ccf82a3a
#
_entry.id   a8ce7a38cbba7b011b12ad25ccf82a3a
#
_cell.length_a   1.000
_cell.length_b   1.000
_cell.length_c   1.000
_cell.angle_alpha   90.00
_cell.angle_beta   90.00
_cell.angle_gamma   90.00
#
_symmetry.space_group_name_H-M   'P 1'
#
loop_
_entity.id
_entity.type
_entity.pdbx_description
1 polymer ?
#
loop_
_entity_poly.entity_id
_entity_poly.type
_entity_poly.pdbx_seq_one_letter_code
_entity_poly.pdbx_strand_id
1 'polypeptide(L)'
;MTDTEALDQYIEQHSSSEGDYLYKLWRAENVHTIHGHMSSGHVEGRVLKMLVQMIRPRRILEIGTFCGYSAICMAEGLDEMLKTVSSETLSGHGADASACLTDSTIQPMVYTFDINDELEDFTRSWIEGSPVARYIRFIIGDAKVEAPRLGLTFDMAFLDGNKRDYIADYEMTLGLLHKGGYILADNTLWDGHVVDRDYDNDAQTVGIRQFNDYVARDERVEQVILPLRDGLTLIRKK
;
A
#
# COMPACT_ATOMS: atom_id res chain seq x y z
N MET A 1 -14.12 -11.80 -24.68
CA MET A 1 -13.59 -11.93 -23.31
C MET A 1 -12.53 -13.01 -23.35
N THR A 2 -11.30 -12.69 -22.99
CA THR A 2 -10.21 -13.68 -22.85
C THR A 2 -10.45 -14.52 -21.59
N ASP A 3 -9.80 -15.68 -21.47
CA ASP A 3 -9.91 -16.52 -20.25
C ASP A 3 -9.41 -15.74 -19.03
N THR A 4 -8.43 -14.86 -19.20
CA THR A 4 -7.90 -13.99 -18.14
C THR A 4 -8.96 -12.98 -17.67
N GLU A 5 -9.60 -12.25 -18.58
CA GLU A 5 -10.68 -11.30 -18.25
C GLU A 5 -11.85 -11.97 -17.52
N ALA A 6 -12.20 -13.20 -17.92
CA ALA A 6 -13.26 -13.95 -17.26
C ALA A 6 -12.87 -14.36 -15.83
N LEU A 7 -11.60 -14.70 -15.60
CA LEU A 7 -11.07 -15.04 -14.29
C LEU A 7 -11.03 -13.80 -13.39
N ASP A 8 -10.55 -12.66 -13.89
CA ASP A 8 -10.51 -11.42 -13.14
C ASP A 8 -11.91 -10.97 -12.70
N GLN A 9 -12.88 -11.04 -13.62
CA GLN A 9 -14.28 -10.75 -13.30
C GLN A 9 -14.84 -11.71 -12.23
N TYR A 10 -14.49 -13.00 -12.30
CA TYR A 10 -14.90 -13.97 -11.30
C TYR A 10 -14.29 -13.64 -9.92
N ILE A 11 -13.01 -13.30 -9.87
CA ILE A 11 -12.32 -12.88 -8.63
C ILE A 11 -13.01 -11.66 -8.02
N GLU A 12 -13.27 -10.63 -8.82
CA GLU A 12 -13.96 -9.42 -8.35
C GLU A 12 -15.34 -9.73 -7.78
N GLN A 13 -16.14 -10.55 -8.47
CA GLN A 13 -17.49 -10.94 -8.03
C GLN A 13 -17.51 -11.78 -6.75
N HIS A 14 -16.40 -12.46 -6.43
CA HIS A 14 -16.28 -13.32 -5.24
C HIS A 14 -15.41 -12.69 -4.14
N SER A 15 -15.02 -11.43 -4.33
CA SER A 15 -14.33 -10.63 -3.32
C SER A 15 -15.30 -9.69 -2.60
N SER A 16 -14.97 -9.32 -1.35
CA SER A 16 -15.78 -8.36 -0.60
C SER A 16 -15.84 -7.01 -1.32
N SER A 17 -16.99 -6.37 -1.34
CA SER A 17 -17.18 -5.07 -1.99
C SER A 17 -16.22 -4.01 -1.43
N GLU A 18 -15.74 -3.14 -2.30
CA GLU A 18 -14.97 -1.96 -1.95
C GLU A 18 -15.83 -0.85 -1.30
N GLY A 19 -17.15 -0.91 -1.50
CA GLY A 19 -18.11 0.09 -1.03
C GLY A 19 -18.25 1.28 -1.98
N ASP A 20 -19.33 2.04 -1.79
CA ASP A 20 -19.75 3.12 -2.69
C ASP A 20 -18.70 4.24 -2.81
N TYR A 21 -17.97 4.54 -1.74
CA TYR A 21 -17.00 5.64 -1.74
C TYR A 21 -15.80 5.34 -2.64
N LEU A 22 -15.17 4.19 -2.44
CA LEU A 22 -14.03 3.77 -3.26
C LEU A 22 -14.42 3.52 -4.72
N TYR A 23 -15.60 2.94 -4.96
CA TYR A 23 -16.13 2.80 -6.33
C TYR A 23 -16.31 4.16 -7.03
N LYS A 24 -16.82 5.18 -6.32
CA LYS A 24 -16.93 6.53 -6.87
C LYS A 24 -15.57 7.19 -7.13
N LEU A 25 -14.60 6.99 -6.24
CA LEU A 25 -13.23 7.44 -6.45
C LEU A 25 -12.64 6.77 -7.69
N TRP A 26 -12.70 5.44 -7.77
CA TRP A 26 -12.22 4.69 -8.93
C TRP A 26 -12.84 5.18 -10.25
N ARG A 27 -14.14 5.44 -10.27
CA ARG A 27 -14.78 6.04 -11.45
C ARG A 27 -14.29 7.45 -11.76
N ALA A 28 -14.12 8.28 -10.74
CA ALA A 28 -13.69 9.65 -10.91
C ALA A 28 -12.25 9.72 -11.45
N GLU A 29 -11.33 8.91 -10.95
CA GLU A 29 -9.95 8.85 -11.45
C GLU A 29 -9.89 8.38 -12.91
N ASN A 30 -10.71 7.40 -13.31
CA ASN A 30 -10.79 6.95 -14.72
C ASN A 30 -11.41 7.98 -15.66
N VAL A 31 -12.23 8.90 -15.16
CA VAL A 31 -12.87 9.95 -15.98
C VAL A 31 -12.04 11.24 -16.01
N HIS A 32 -11.37 11.58 -14.92
CA HIS A 32 -10.75 12.89 -14.72
C HIS A 32 -9.23 12.87 -14.78
N THR A 33 -8.59 11.69 -14.80
CA THR A 33 -7.13 11.58 -14.92
C THR A 33 -6.74 10.84 -16.20
N ILE A 34 -5.53 11.13 -16.71
CA ILE A 34 -5.00 10.49 -17.91
C ILE A 34 -4.59 9.02 -17.63
N HIS A 35 -4.30 8.71 -16.38
CA HIS A 35 -3.74 7.43 -15.95
C HIS A 35 -4.63 6.70 -14.92
N GLY A 36 -5.97 6.81 -15.04
CA GLY A 36 -6.90 6.18 -14.10
C GLY A 36 -6.71 4.67 -13.90
N HIS A 37 -6.11 3.99 -14.89
CA HIS A 37 -5.77 2.56 -14.82
C HIS A 37 -4.61 2.24 -13.84
N MET A 38 -3.88 3.26 -13.36
CA MET A 38 -2.77 3.09 -12.40
C MET A 38 -3.23 2.82 -10.96
N SER A 39 -4.51 3.00 -10.67
CA SER A 39 -5.06 2.72 -9.34
C SER A 39 -4.95 1.24 -8.98
N SER A 40 -4.70 0.95 -7.71
CA SER A 40 -4.66 -0.42 -7.17
C SER A 40 -5.94 -1.22 -7.46
N GLY A 41 -7.10 -0.55 -7.51
CA GLY A 41 -8.38 -1.17 -7.81
C GLY A 41 -8.94 -2.06 -6.70
N HIS A 42 -10.12 -2.63 -6.98
CA HIS A 42 -10.95 -3.32 -5.99
C HIS A 42 -10.23 -4.46 -5.25
N VAL A 43 -9.72 -5.45 -5.98
CA VAL A 43 -9.18 -6.67 -5.36
C VAL A 43 -7.94 -6.37 -4.52
N GLU A 44 -7.01 -5.61 -5.06
CA GLU A 44 -5.80 -5.24 -4.33
C GLU A 44 -6.11 -4.33 -3.14
N GLY A 45 -7.00 -3.37 -3.29
CA GLY A 45 -7.46 -2.54 -2.18
C GLY A 45 -8.03 -3.37 -1.03
N ARG A 46 -8.78 -4.45 -1.32
CA ARG A 46 -9.26 -5.38 -0.28
C ARG A 46 -8.13 -6.18 0.36
N VAL A 47 -7.14 -6.59 -0.42
CA VAL A 47 -5.92 -7.26 0.11
C VAL A 47 -5.15 -6.33 1.03
N LEU A 48 -4.89 -5.07 0.63
CA LEU A 48 -4.23 -4.06 1.48
C LEU A 48 -4.98 -3.86 2.80
N LYS A 49 -6.31 -3.70 2.75
CA LYS A 49 -7.16 -3.59 3.94
C LYS A 49 -7.00 -4.79 4.88
N MET A 50 -7.06 -6.01 4.33
CA MET A 50 -6.92 -7.24 5.13
C MET A 50 -5.52 -7.39 5.72
N LEU A 51 -4.47 -7.06 4.96
CA LEU A 51 -3.09 -7.08 5.46
C LEU A 51 -2.90 -6.11 6.61
N VAL A 52 -3.49 -4.90 6.55
CA VAL A 52 -3.48 -3.96 7.68
C VAL A 52 -4.16 -4.57 8.91
N GLN A 53 -5.29 -5.24 8.76
CA GLN A 53 -5.98 -5.91 9.87
C GLN A 53 -5.16 -7.07 10.47
N MET A 54 -4.40 -7.80 9.64
CA MET A 54 -3.54 -8.92 10.06
C MET A 54 -2.25 -8.44 10.74
N ILE A 55 -1.57 -7.43 10.15
CA ILE A 55 -0.29 -6.88 10.62
C ILE A 55 -0.53 -6.00 11.86
N ARG A 56 -1.68 -5.32 11.93
CA ARG A 56 -2.04 -4.37 12.98
C ARG A 56 -1.03 -3.22 13.16
N PRO A 57 -0.64 -2.53 12.07
CA PRO A 57 0.34 -1.46 12.14
C PRO A 57 -0.24 -0.23 12.84
N ARG A 58 0.63 0.52 13.54
CA ARG A 58 0.31 1.86 14.04
C ARG A 58 0.65 2.94 13.03
N ARG A 59 1.72 2.74 12.28
CA ARG A 59 2.19 3.69 11.28
C ARG A 59 2.47 2.97 9.97
N ILE A 60 1.82 3.44 8.94
CA ILE A 60 1.99 2.98 7.57
C ILE A 60 2.64 4.08 6.77
N LEU A 61 3.71 3.76 6.04
CA LEU A 61 4.34 4.63 5.05
C LEU A 61 3.84 4.21 3.67
N GLU A 62 3.39 5.15 2.86
CA GLU A 62 3.05 4.90 1.46
C GLU A 62 3.84 5.83 0.55
N ILE A 63 4.45 5.27 -0.50
CA ILE A 63 5.16 5.99 -1.55
C ILE A 63 4.40 5.80 -2.86
N GLY A 64 3.83 6.89 -3.37
CA GLY A 64 2.90 6.89 -4.50
C GLY A 64 1.46 6.95 -4.02
N THR A 65 0.93 8.17 -3.83
CA THR A 65 -0.46 8.38 -3.40
C THR A 65 -1.42 8.31 -4.57
N PHE A 66 -1.01 8.84 -5.74
CA PHE A 66 -1.87 9.04 -6.90
C PHE A 66 -3.19 9.70 -6.51
N CYS A 67 -4.32 9.00 -6.60
CA CYS A 67 -5.64 9.51 -6.23
C CYS A 67 -6.07 9.17 -4.79
N GLY A 68 -5.23 8.47 -4.03
CA GLY A 68 -5.46 8.11 -2.63
C GLY A 68 -6.27 6.84 -2.40
N TYR A 69 -6.50 6.02 -3.43
CA TYR A 69 -7.30 4.80 -3.34
C TYR A 69 -6.71 3.79 -2.34
N SER A 70 -5.44 3.42 -2.48
CA SER A 70 -4.71 2.53 -1.58
C SER A 70 -4.61 3.08 -0.16
N ALA A 71 -4.32 4.39 -0.01
CA ALA A 71 -4.30 5.06 1.29
C ALA A 71 -5.64 4.93 2.03
N ILE A 72 -6.77 5.12 1.33
CA ILE A 72 -8.12 4.97 1.89
C ILE A 72 -8.38 3.50 2.26
N CYS A 73 -8.00 2.54 1.41
CA CYS A 73 -8.14 1.11 1.71
C CYS A 73 -7.36 0.70 2.99
N MET A 74 -6.11 1.17 3.12
CA MET A 74 -5.30 0.92 4.33
C MET A 74 -5.90 1.60 5.56
N ALA A 75 -6.40 2.82 5.41
CA ALA A 75 -7.07 3.55 6.49
C ALA A 75 -8.38 2.88 6.94
N GLU A 76 -9.16 2.28 6.02
CA GLU A 76 -10.30 1.43 6.38
C GLU A 76 -9.86 0.23 7.22
N GLY A 77 -8.72 -0.38 6.88
CA GLY A 77 -8.13 -1.46 7.67
C GLY A 77 -7.80 -1.02 9.10
N LEU A 78 -7.22 0.18 9.28
CA LEU A 78 -6.94 0.77 10.59
C LEU A 78 -8.22 1.03 11.39
N ASP A 79 -9.26 1.60 10.76
CA ASP A 79 -10.54 1.92 11.41
C ASP A 79 -11.24 0.65 11.94
N GLU A 80 -11.29 -0.40 11.13
CA GLU A 80 -11.89 -1.68 11.53
C GLU A 80 -11.08 -2.40 12.60
N MET A 81 -9.74 -2.37 12.51
CA MET A 81 -8.86 -2.91 13.54
C MET A 81 -9.15 -2.27 14.91
N LEU A 82 -9.29 -0.93 14.97
CA LEU A 82 -9.58 -0.22 16.21
C LEU A 82 -10.97 -0.54 16.78
N LYS A 83 -11.97 -0.71 15.91
CA LYS A 83 -13.32 -1.13 16.33
C LYS A 83 -13.32 -2.52 16.95
N THR A 84 -12.55 -3.45 16.38
CA THR A 84 -12.42 -4.82 16.89
C THR A 84 -11.77 -4.81 18.29
N VAL A 85 -10.64 -4.10 18.48
CA VAL A 85 -9.96 -3.98 19.77
C VAL A 85 -10.88 -3.38 20.83
N SER A 86 -11.66 -2.34 20.48
CA SER A 86 -12.59 -1.72 21.39
C SER A 86 -13.70 -2.67 21.86
N SER A 87 -14.21 -3.53 20.96
CA SER A 87 -15.25 -4.53 21.28
C SER A 87 -14.69 -5.68 22.14
N GLU A 88 -13.47 -6.15 21.90
CA GLU A 88 -12.81 -7.19 22.69
C GLU A 88 -12.52 -6.72 24.12
N THR A 89 -12.11 -5.46 24.31
CA THR A 89 -11.88 -4.86 25.63
C THR A 89 -13.19 -4.80 26.44
N LEU A 90 -14.31 -4.51 25.82
CA LEU A 90 -15.61 -4.47 26.46
C LEU A 90 -16.15 -5.87 26.85
N SER A 91 -15.78 -6.91 26.11
CA SER A 91 -16.23 -8.30 26.33
C SER A 91 -15.39 -9.10 27.34
N GLY A 92 -14.27 -8.56 27.79
CA GLY A 92 -13.40 -9.22 28.80
C GLY A 92 -12.60 -10.44 28.30
N HIS A 93 -12.57 -10.70 26.99
CA HIS A 93 -11.95 -11.91 26.40
C HIS A 93 -10.56 -11.67 25.75
N GLY A 94 -9.95 -10.50 25.91
CA GLY A 94 -8.80 -10.10 25.10
C GLY A 94 -7.57 -9.63 25.87
N ALA A 95 -7.06 -10.41 26.87
CA ALA A 95 -5.88 -9.98 27.63
C ALA A 95 -4.55 -10.08 26.86
N ASP A 96 -4.40 -10.99 25.88
CA ASP A 96 -3.11 -11.23 25.21
C ASP A 96 -2.92 -10.51 23.85
N ALA A 97 -3.98 -10.16 23.14
CA ALA A 97 -3.88 -9.42 21.87
C ALA A 97 -3.64 -7.91 22.06
N SER A 98 -3.92 -7.38 23.25
CA SER A 98 -3.82 -5.97 23.62
C SER A 98 -2.38 -5.50 23.87
N ALA A 99 -1.42 -6.38 24.10
CA ALA A 99 -0.06 -6.00 24.51
C ALA A 99 0.71 -5.18 23.44
N CYS A 100 0.36 -5.28 22.16
CA CYS A 100 0.99 -4.50 21.07
C CYS A 100 0.37 -3.09 20.91
N LEU A 101 -0.83 -2.84 21.46
CA LEU A 101 -1.57 -1.56 21.31
C LEU A 101 -1.65 -0.77 22.64
N THR A 102 -0.87 -1.13 23.66
CA THR A 102 -1.00 -0.58 25.03
C THR A 102 -0.57 0.86 25.19
N ASP A 103 0.04 1.49 24.18
CA ASP A 103 0.21 2.95 24.19
C ASP A 103 -0.99 3.61 23.51
N SER A 104 -2.06 3.82 24.26
CA SER A 104 -3.32 4.42 23.83
C SER A 104 -3.20 5.90 23.39
N THR A 105 -1.98 6.46 23.43
CA THR A 105 -1.72 7.86 23.08
C THR A 105 -1.41 8.05 21.60
N ILE A 106 -1.07 6.99 20.84
CA ILE A 106 -0.70 7.09 19.42
C ILE A 106 -1.87 6.65 18.55
N GLN A 107 -2.50 7.61 17.89
CA GLN A 107 -3.51 7.30 16.85
C GLN A 107 -2.82 6.64 15.65
N PRO A 108 -3.30 5.47 15.18
CA PRO A 108 -2.80 4.87 13.94
C PRO A 108 -2.97 5.80 12.74
N MET A 109 -2.00 5.79 11.81
CA MET A 109 -1.93 6.74 10.71
C MET A 109 -1.25 6.14 9.47
N VAL A 110 -1.82 6.43 8.30
CA VAL A 110 -1.18 6.28 6.98
C VAL A 110 -0.53 7.61 6.63
N TYR A 111 0.78 7.60 6.43
CA TYR A 111 1.55 8.73 5.90
C TYR A 111 1.81 8.44 4.43
N THR A 112 1.13 9.12 3.54
CA THR A 112 1.19 8.90 2.10
C THR A 112 1.85 10.07 1.40
N PHE A 113 2.77 9.78 0.48
CA PHE A 113 3.61 10.75 -0.21
C PHE A 113 3.43 10.64 -1.72
N ASP A 114 3.31 11.78 -2.37
CA ASP A 114 3.40 11.89 -3.82
C ASP A 114 4.33 13.04 -4.21
N ILE A 115 5.17 12.80 -5.20
CA ILE A 115 6.05 13.83 -5.75
C ILE A 115 5.33 14.70 -6.79
N ASN A 116 4.25 14.19 -7.39
CA ASN A 116 3.46 14.88 -8.39
C ASN A 116 2.36 15.71 -7.72
N ASP A 117 2.45 17.03 -7.85
CA ASP A 117 1.49 17.99 -7.31
C ASP A 117 0.31 18.30 -8.27
N GLU A 118 0.35 17.80 -9.51
CA GLU A 118 -0.70 18.08 -10.51
C GLU A 118 -2.09 17.58 -10.08
N LEU A 119 -2.12 16.48 -9.30
CA LEU A 119 -3.36 15.90 -8.78
C LEU A 119 -3.64 16.26 -7.32
N GLU A 120 -2.86 17.17 -6.70
CA GLU A 120 -2.98 17.48 -5.27
C GLU A 120 -4.41 17.81 -4.85
N ASP A 121 -5.06 18.77 -5.52
CA ASP A 121 -6.41 19.21 -5.17
C ASP A 121 -7.44 18.07 -5.32
N PHE A 122 -7.32 17.27 -6.39
CA PHE A 122 -8.18 16.12 -6.62
C PHE A 122 -8.00 15.09 -5.50
N THR A 123 -6.78 14.65 -5.26
CA THR A 123 -6.43 13.64 -4.25
C THR A 123 -6.81 14.10 -2.85
N ARG A 124 -6.49 15.35 -2.50
CA ARG A 124 -6.83 15.94 -1.20
C ARG A 124 -8.33 15.95 -0.96
N SER A 125 -9.13 16.35 -1.95
CA SER A 125 -10.59 16.39 -1.83
C SER A 125 -11.19 15.01 -1.56
N TRP A 126 -10.66 13.95 -2.20
CA TRP A 126 -11.12 12.59 -1.99
C TRP A 126 -10.65 12.02 -0.64
N ILE A 127 -9.42 12.29 -0.23
CA ILE A 127 -8.93 11.84 1.09
C ILE A 127 -9.73 12.53 2.21
N GLU A 128 -9.87 13.87 2.17
CA GLU A 128 -10.58 14.63 3.19
C GLU A 128 -12.08 14.34 3.25
N GLY A 129 -12.70 14.00 2.11
CA GLY A 129 -14.10 13.59 2.01
C GLY A 129 -14.35 12.14 2.46
N SER A 130 -13.30 11.34 2.69
CA SER A 130 -13.47 9.94 3.03
C SER A 130 -13.92 9.74 4.50
N PRO A 131 -14.68 8.68 4.79
CA PRO A 131 -15.08 8.34 6.18
C PRO A 131 -13.87 8.09 7.10
N VAL A 132 -12.69 7.81 6.52
CA VAL A 132 -11.46 7.44 7.22
C VAL A 132 -10.36 8.51 7.12
N ALA A 133 -10.70 9.72 6.68
CA ALA A 133 -9.78 10.86 6.52
C ALA A 133 -8.87 11.09 7.73
N ARG A 134 -9.41 10.91 8.94
CA ARG A 134 -8.69 11.09 10.21
C ARG A 134 -7.46 10.19 10.38
N TYR A 135 -7.34 9.13 9.59
CA TYR A 135 -6.23 8.19 9.62
C TYR A 135 -5.23 8.40 8.48
N ILE A 136 -5.37 9.45 7.67
CA ILE A 136 -4.52 9.69 6.51
C ILE A 136 -3.86 11.06 6.62
N ARG A 137 -2.54 11.08 6.45
CA ARG A 137 -1.75 12.29 6.29
C ARG A 137 -1.12 12.29 4.91
N PHE A 138 -1.70 13.09 4.01
CA PHE A 138 -1.21 13.28 2.64
C PHE A 138 -0.17 14.39 2.59
N ILE A 139 0.98 14.10 1.98
CA ILE A 139 2.14 14.99 1.90
C ILE A 139 2.63 15.01 0.45
N ILE A 140 2.68 16.20 -0.15
CA ILE A 140 3.34 16.42 -1.43
C ILE A 140 4.83 16.59 -1.18
N GLY A 141 5.65 15.79 -1.87
CA GLY A 141 7.10 15.81 -1.81
C GLY A 141 7.73 14.44 -2.04
N ASP A 142 9.05 14.45 -2.26
CA ASP A 142 9.83 13.20 -2.39
C ASP A 142 9.86 12.47 -1.03
N ALA A 143 9.28 11.28 -0.99
CA ALA A 143 9.24 10.44 0.21
C ALA A 143 10.63 10.16 0.77
N LYS A 144 11.67 10.03 -0.08
CA LYS A 144 13.08 9.82 0.34
C LYS A 144 13.61 10.99 1.17
N VAL A 145 13.04 12.18 1.00
CA VAL A 145 13.42 13.39 1.74
C VAL A 145 12.48 13.64 2.91
N GLU A 146 11.18 13.56 2.67
CA GLU A 146 10.17 13.99 3.63
C GLU A 146 9.87 12.95 4.72
N ALA A 147 9.89 11.64 4.40
CA ALA A 147 9.60 10.60 5.39
C ALA A 147 10.66 10.55 6.52
N PRO A 148 11.98 10.61 6.25
CA PRO A 148 12.99 10.71 7.31
C PRO A 148 12.85 11.95 8.21
N ARG A 149 12.39 13.08 7.65
CA ARG A 149 12.19 14.33 8.41
C ARG A 149 11.08 14.24 9.45
N LEU A 150 10.15 13.29 9.31
CA LEU A 150 9.14 13.04 10.32
C LEU A 150 9.72 12.54 11.64
N GLY A 151 10.93 11.95 11.63
CA GLY A 151 11.55 11.35 12.81
C GLY A 151 10.76 10.16 13.37
N LEU A 152 9.99 9.49 12.53
CA LEU A 152 9.12 8.37 12.88
C LEU A 152 9.72 7.05 12.42
N THR A 153 9.35 5.97 13.11
CA THR A 153 9.51 4.60 12.64
C THR A 153 8.16 4.03 12.23
N PHE A 154 8.16 3.12 11.26
CA PHE A 154 6.96 2.54 10.68
C PHE A 154 6.87 1.04 10.93
N ASP A 155 5.64 0.52 10.94
CA ASP A 155 5.33 -0.91 11.12
C ASP A 155 5.12 -1.59 9.78
N MET A 156 4.60 -0.84 8.81
CA MET A 156 4.27 -1.31 7.48
C MET A 156 4.58 -0.20 6.47
N ALA A 157 4.96 -0.59 5.26
CA ALA A 157 5.07 0.32 4.14
C ALA A 157 4.45 -0.27 2.88
N PHE A 158 3.93 0.61 1.99
CA PHE A 158 3.46 0.28 0.65
C PHE A 158 4.26 1.09 -0.36
N LEU A 159 4.96 0.40 -1.28
CA LEU A 159 5.78 1.00 -2.32
C LEU A 159 5.07 0.87 -3.66
N ASP A 160 4.61 1.99 -4.19
CA ASP A 160 3.98 2.11 -5.51
C ASP A 160 4.45 3.38 -6.24
N GLY A 161 5.72 3.71 -6.09
CA GLY A 161 6.36 4.85 -6.74
C GLY A 161 6.91 4.52 -8.13
N ASN A 162 7.86 5.36 -8.59
CA ASN A 162 8.57 5.16 -9.86
C ASN A 162 9.46 3.92 -9.79
N LYS A 163 9.23 2.97 -10.68
CA LYS A 163 9.88 1.65 -10.67
C LYS A 163 11.41 1.70 -10.82
N ARG A 164 11.96 2.78 -11.41
CA ARG A 164 13.42 3.01 -11.47
C ARG A 164 14.04 3.39 -10.13
N ASP A 165 13.23 3.88 -9.20
CA ASP A 165 13.68 4.33 -7.87
C ASP A 165 13.46 3.28 -6.78
N TYR A 166 12.86 2.12 -7.09
CA TYR A 166 12.42 1.10 -6.12
C TYR A 166 13.51 0.65 -5.16
N ILE A 167 14.76 0.50 -5.59
CA ILE A 167 15.86 0.14 -4.68
C ILE A 167 16.13 1.27 -3.68
N ALA A 168 16.11 2.52 -4.12
CA ALA A 168 16.34 3.67 -3.23
C ALA A 168 15.17 3.84 -2.24
N ASP A 169 13.93 3.68 -2.72
CA ASP A 169 12.72 3.72 -1.89
C ASP A 169 12.72 2.58 -0.87
N TYR A 170 13.12 1.37 -1.27
CA TYR A 170 13.26 0.22 -0.40
C TYR A 170 14.30 0.44 0.71
N GLU A 171 15.51 0.90 0.36
CA GLU A 171 16.58 1.13 1.34
C GLU A 171 16.18 2.21 2.36
N MET A 172 15.60 3.31 1.89
CA MET A 172 15.08 4.36 2.76
C MET A 172 14.00 3.79 3.69
N THR A 173 13.04 3.08 3.13
CA THR A 173 11.92 2.49 3.87
C THR A 173 12.40 1.46 4.88
N LEU A 174 13.31 0.55 4.47
CA LEU A 174 13.89 -0.44 5.37
C LEU A 174 14.62 0.21 6.55
N GLY A 175 15.27 1.36 6.31
CA GLY A 175 15.90 2.17 7.36
C GLY A 175 14.90 2.72 8.38
N LEU A 176 13.70 3.06 7.94
CA LEU A 176 12.63 3.62 8.79
C LEU A 176 11.72 2.56 9.42
N LEU A 177 11.74 1.31 8.94
CA LEU A 177 10.98 0.22 9.55
C LEU A 177 11.68 -0.30 10.81
N HIS A 178 10.89 -0.61 11.83
CA HIS A 178 11.40 -1.38 12.93
C HIS A 178 11.54 -2.87 12.58
N LYS A 179 12.24 -3.62 13.41
CA LYS A 179 12.40 -5.08 13.27
C LYS A 179 11.04 -5.78 13.34
N GLY A 180 10.78 -6.69 12.40
CA GLY A 180 9.50 -7.37 12.25
C GLY A 180 8.46 -6.61 11.40
N GLY A 181 8.76 -5.37 10.96
CA GLY A 181 7.90 -4.60 10.08
C GLY A 181 7.87 -5.14 8.64
N TYR A 182 6.87 -4.72 7.88
CA TYR A 182 6.57 -5.23 6.54
C TYR A 182 6.66 -4.13 5.48
N ILE A 183 7.18 -4.49 4.31
CA ILE A 183 7.08 -3.71 3.08
C ILE A 183 6.23 -4.52 2.10
N LEU A 184 5.26 -3.86 1.49
CA LEU A 184 4.48 -4.35 0.37
C LEU A 184 4.95 -3.57 -0.86
N ALA A 185 5.53 -4.23 -1.86
CA ALA A 185 5.98 -3.58 -3.09
C ALA A 185 5.08 -4.02 -4.25
N ASP A 186 4.42 -3.05 -4.89
CA ASP A 186 3.49 -3.29 -5.99
C ASP A 186 4.20 -3.41 -7.34
N ASN A 187 3.52 -3.98 -8.32
CA ASN A 187 3.91 -4.17 -9.72
C ASN A 187 5.26 -4.90 -9.91
N THR A 188 5.59 -5.84 -9.04
CA THR A 188 6.89 -6.52 -9.07
C THR A 188 7.00 -7.60 -10.15
N LEU A 189 5.89 -7.97 -10.81
CA LEU A 189 5.87 -8.79 -12.03
C LEU A 189 5.70 -7.96 -13.30
N TRP A 190 5.25 -6.69 -13.18
CA TRP A 190 5.20 -5.70 -14.25
C TRP A 190 4.56 -6.26 -15.54
N ASP A 191 3.30 -6.69 -15.49
CA ASP A 191 2.55 -7.31 -16.59
C ASP A 191 3.27 -8.49 -17.26
N GLY A 192 4.15 -9.19 -16.52
CA GLY A 192 4.98 -10.26 -17.05
C GLY A 192 6.24 -9.80 -17.78
N HIS A 193 6.46 -8.50 -17.96
CA HIS A 193 7.64 -7.96 -18.65
C HIS A 193 8.97 -8.37 -17.98
N VAL A 194 8.93 -8.73 -16.69
CA VAL A 194 10.12 -9.20 -15.96
C VAL A 194 10.75 -10.46 -16.56
N VAL A 195 10.00 -11.26 -17.31
CA VAL A 195 10.49 -12.48 -17.98
C VAL A 195 10.54 -12.34 -19.51
N ASP A 196 10.08 -11.22 -20.06
CA ASP A 196 10.02 -10.96 -21.50
C ASP A 196 11.26 -10.18 -21.97
N ARG A 197 11.97 -10.74 -22.97
CA ARG A 197 13.20 -10.13 -23.52
C ARG A 197 12.95 -8.91 -24.39
N ASP A 198 11.74 -8.74 -24.90
CA ASP A 198 11.39 -7.56 -25.71
C ASP A 198 11.47 -6.27 -24.86
N TYR A 199 11.40 -6.40 -23.51
CA TYR A 199 11.51 -5.31 -22.55
C TYR A 199 12.90 -5.17 -21.90
N ASP A 200 13.95 -5.81 -22.42
CA ASP A 200 15.31 -5.74 -21.85
C ASP A 200 15.88 -4.31 -21.82
N ASN A 201 15.37 -3.42 -22.66
CA ASN A 201 15.77 -2.01 -22.72
C ASN A 201 14.74 -1.05 -22.12
N ASP A 202 13.60 -1.53 -21.62
CA ASP A 202 12.63 -0.70 -20.95
C ASP A 202 13.11 -0.35 -19.53
N ALA A 203 13.24 0.95 -19.25
CA ALA A 203 13.84 1.42 -18.01
C ALA A 203 13.05 1.05 -16.75
N GLN A 204 11.71 0.92 -16.84
CA GLN A 204 10.87 0.51 -15.72
C GLN A 204 11.05 -1.00 -15.46
N THR A 205 11.01 -1.81 -16.50
CA THR A 205 11.23 -3.26 -16.41
C THR A 205 12.61 -3.59 -15.85
N VAL A 206 13.65 -2.88 -16.33
CA VAL A 206 15.02 -3.02 -15.82
C VAL A 206 15.06 -2.66 -14.32
N GLY A 207 14.40 -1.57 -13.91
CA GLY A 207 14.33 -1.16 -12.51
C GLY A 207 13.69 -2.23 -11.62
N ILE A 208 12.56 -2.79 -12.04
CA ILE A 208 11.86 -3.86 -11.31
C ILE A 208 12.68 -5.15 -11.23
N ARG A 209 13.31 -5.58 -12.34
CA ARG A 209 14.21 -6.76 -12.32
C ARG A 209 15.36 -6.56 -11.35
N GLN A 210 15.98 -5.39 -11.35
CA GLN A 210 17.07 -5.04 -10.43
C GLN A 210 16.58 -5.04 -8.97
N PHE A 211 15.40 -4.48 -8.71
CA PHE A 211 14.78 -4.50 -7.39
C PHE A 211 14.50 -5.92 -6.91
N ASN A 212 13.85 -6.75 -7.73
CA ASN A 212 13.54 -8.14 -7.38
C ASN A 212 14.83 -8.93 -7.07
N ASP A 213 15.85 -8.77 -7.91
CA ASP A 213 17.16 -9.40 -7.71
C ASP A 213 17.88 -8.90 -6.45
N TYR A 214 17.75 -7.62 -6.15
CA TYR A 214 18.34 -6.99 -4.97
C TYR A 214 17.71 -7.53 -3.69
N VAL A 215 16.38 -7.50 -3.59
CA VAL A 215 15.63 -7.98 -2.43
C VAL A 215 15.80 -9.48 -2.23
N ALA A 216 15.86 -10.27 -3.32
CA ALA A 216 16.06 -11.72 -3.24
C ALA A 216 17.39 -12.13 -2.60
N ARG A 217 18.41 -11.25 -2.63
CA ARG A 217 19.75 -11.48 -2.04
C ARG A 217 19.93 -10.79 -0.69
N ASP A 218 18.93 -10.04 -0.22
CA ASP A 218 19.06 -9.27 1.01
C ASP A 218 18.80 -10.13 2.24
N GLU A 219 19.84 -10.45 2.99
CA GLU A 219 19.77 -11.25 4.20
C GLU A 219 19.03 -10.55 5.37
N ARG A 220 18.81 -9.24 5.28
CA ARG A 220 18.08 -8.45 6.29
C ARG A 220 16.59 -8.72 6.30
N VAL A 221 16.08 -9.35 5.25
CA VAL A 221 14.64 -9.56 5.04
C VAL A 221 14.30 -11.01 4.72
N GLU A 222 13.02 -11.30 4.75
CA GLU A 222 12.35 -12.47 4.19
C GLU A 222 11.28 -11.98 3.23
N GLN A 223 11.16 -12.55 2.03
CA GLN A 223 10.26 -12.05 1.00
C GLN A 223 9.56 -13.15 0.23
N VAL A 224 8.40 -12.81 -0.35
CA VAL A 224 7.67 -13.65 -1.30
C VAL A 224 6.93 -12.76 -2.30
N ILE A 225 6.97 -13.11 -3.58
CA ILE A 225 6.17 -12.47 -4.63
C ILE A 225 4.83 -13.21 -4.74
N LEU A 226 3.74 -12.48 -4.59
CA LEU A 226 2.38 -12.96 -4.84
C LEU A 226 1.96 -12.58 -6.26
N PRO A 227 1.41 -13.52 -7.05
CA PRO A 227 0.90 -13.22 -8.40
C PRO A 227 -0.50 -12.58 -8.30
N LEU A 228 -0.58 -11.43 -7.62
CA LEU A 228 -1.76 -10.60 -7.51
C LEU A 228 -1.62 -9.46 -8.50
N ARG A 229 -2.55 -9.35 -9.46
CA ARG A 229 -2.44 -8.40 -10.58
C ARG A 229 -1.06 -8.53 -11.26
N ASP A 230 -0.30 -7.46 -11.33
CA ASP A 230 1.07 -7.43 -11.87
C ASP A 230 2.17 -7.60 -10.80
N GLY A 231 1.82 -8.26 -9.70
CA GLY A 231 2.73 -8.77 -8.68
C GLY A 231 2.84 -7.90 -7.43
N LEU A 232 2.52 -8.47 -6.28
CA LEU A 232 2.72 -7.86 -4.97
C LEU A 232 3.80 -8.62 -4.20
N THR A 233 4.92 -7.97 -3.89
CA THR A 233 5.97 -8.59 -3.06
C THR A 233 5.76 -8.23 -1.59
N LEU A 234 5.59 -9.27 -0.77
CA LEU A 234 5.62 -9.13 0.69
C LEU A 234 7.06 -9.28 1.19
N ILE A 235 7.55 -8.32 1.94
CA ILE A 235 8.91 -8.27 2.48
C ILE A 235 8.81 -8.02 3.99
N ARG A 236 9.45 -8.86 4.80
CA ARG A 236 9.49 -8.72 6.26
C ARG A 236 10.92 -8.46 6.72
N LYS A 237 11.13 -7.38 7.48
CA LYS A 237 12.42 -7.08 8.12
C LYS A 237 12.69 -8.06 9.28
N LYS A 238 13.86 -8.71 9.28
CA LYS A 238 14.30 -9.65 10.33
C LYS A 238 14.75 -8.98 11.61
#